data_a10a3dc715e4e061659496f5e3e80b44
#
_entry.id   a10a3dc715e4e061659496f5e3e80b44
#
_cell.length_a   1.000
_cell.length_b   1.000
_cell.length_c   1.000
_cell.angle_alpha   90.00
_cell.angle_beta   90.00
_cell.angle_gamma   90.00
#
_symmetry.space_group_name_H-M   'P 1'
#
loop_
_entity.id
_entity.type
_entity.pdbx_description
1 polymer ?
#
loop_
_entity_poly.entity_id
_entity_poly.type
_entity_poly.pdbx_seq_one_letter_code
_entity_poly.pdbx_strand_id
1 'polypeptide(L)'
;MNVLVVSSRFPWPAHSGDRLRTTIWLEALAHANVALVAPPPRKGQQIGTGSRALRFYPARRSIAHGAQAIVRMLRESLPWQSLLSAPYAWSDAIATARRDFGSFDVTVVVLSRVAPWIGATGGTRILDAIDSLARNVHERARAASPLTRWLWRAEERRTARAEQTMETAYDHILYVSDDETGAHGMAISNGVQIRPLDERPRGYDFGFWGRLAYFANADAAEWIVEEIWPAIRTIKPDATMVIAGADAPAKLRRAAGRAGITLLSPVADIPMLARDVRVAILPLRYGSGESTKMLEAAEAGCAVVATSRGVRSLPELAEHAVLAEDAPAIARGAVQALTGRDTELRRLVVQHYSREATLEKLSALVRRPAA
;
A
#
# COMPACT_ATOMS: atom_id res chain seq x y z
N MET A 1 -17.01 -6.85 22.34
CA MET A 1 -15.56 -6.87 22.12
C MET A 1 -15.07 -5.43 21.99
N ASN A 2 -14.08 -5.06 22.77
CA ASN A 2 -13.47 -3.73 22.76
C ASN A 2 -12.13 -3.82 22.02
N VAL A 3 -11.96 -3.04 20.97
CA VAL A 3 -10.77 -3.07 20.12
C VAL A 3 -10.10 -1.70 20.13
N LEU A 4 -8.79 -1.69 20.38
CA LEU A 4 -7.93 -0.53 20.20
C LEU A 4 -7.29 -0.57 18.81
N VAL A 5 -7.51 0.45 17.98
CA VAL A 5 -6.82 0.63 16.71
C VAL A 5 -5.89 1.83 16.83
N VAL A 6 -4.59 1.62 16.62
CA VAL A 6 -3.58 2.67 16.63
C VAL A 6 -3.09 2.89 15.21
N SER A 7 -3.29 4.09 14.66
CA SER A 7 -2.88 4.44 13.30
C SER A 7 -1.82 5.55 13.30
N SER A 8 -0.78 5.38 12.50
CA SER A 8 0.31 6.37 12.37
C SER A 8 -0.14 7.74 11.83
N ARG A 9 -1.31 7.78 11.19
CA ARG A 9 -1.93 8.98 10.59
C ARG A 9 -3.43 8.96 10.80
N PHE A 10 -4.05 10.14 10.76
CA PHE A 10 -5.50 10.24 10.69
C PHE A 10 -6.01 9.55 9.41
N PRO A 11 -6.96 8.59 9.50
CA PRO A 11 -7.26 7.69 8.38
C PRO A 11 -7.93 8.36 7.18
N TRP A 12 -8.69 9.41 7.40
CA TRP A 12 -9.50 10.01 6.34
C TRP A 12 -8.93 11.34 5.81
N PRO A 13 -9.05 11.60 4.50
CA PRO A 13 -9.44 10.66 3.45
C PRO A 13 -8.34 9.62 3.17
N ALA A 14 -8.73 8.42 2.72
CA ALA A 14 -7.88 7.24 2.56
C ALA A 14 -7.03 7.26 1.27
N HIS A 15 -6.27 8.34 1.03
CA HIS A 15 -5.48 8.55 -0.19
C HIS A 15 -4.06 7.96 -0.15
N SER A 16 -3.71 7.22 0.89
CA SER A 16 -2.41 6.53 1.02
C SER A 16 -2.61 5.14 1.58
N GLY A 17 -1.69 4.21 1.27
CA GLY A 17 -1.81 2.80 1.64
C GLY A 17 -2.06 2.58 3.13
N ASP A 18 -1.34 3.29 4.00
CA ASP A 18 -1.51 3.22 5.46
C ASP A 18 -2.88 3.72 5.95
N ARG A 19 -3.42 4.77 5.33
CA ARG A 19 -4.77 5.26 5.63
C ARG A 19 -5.84 4.30 5.13
N LEU A 20 -5.67 3.82 3.90
CA LEU A 20 -6.55 2.80 3.32
C LEU A 20 -6.57 1.56 4.21
N ARG A 21 -5.40 1.07 4.63
CA ARG A 21 -5.31 -0.11 5.50
C ARG A 21 -6.02 0.10 6.84
N THR A 22 -5.88 1.30 7.43
CA THR A 22 -6.61 1.64 8.65
C THR A 22 -8.12 1.66 8.44
N THR A 23 -8.63 2.22 7.32
CA THR A 23 -10.08 2.20 7.03
C THR A 23 -10.60 0.79 6.80
N ILE A 24 -9.83 -0.09 6.14
CA ILE A 24 -10.16 -1.51 5.98
C ILE A 24 -10.32 -2.19 7.36
N TRP A 25 -9.41 -1.93 8.29
CA TRP A 25 -9.55 -2.43 9.66
C TRP A 25 -10.83 -1.92 10.33
N LEU A 26 -11.15 -0.64 10.19
CA LEU A 26 -12.36 -0.08 10.78
C LEU A 26 -13.65 -0.68 10.16
N GLU A 27 -13.63 -1.02 8.88
CA GLU A 27 -14.70 -1.76 8.20
C GLU A 27 -14.81 -3.19 8.73
N ALA A 28 -13.68 -3.92 8.84
CA ALA A 28 -13.65 -5.28 9.37
C ALA A 28 -14.14 -5.37 10.83
N LEU A 29 -13.97 -4.29 11.59
CA LEU A 29 -14.37 -4.13 12.99
C LEU A 29 -15.76 -3.48 13.16
N ALA A 30 -16.59 -3.41 12.14
CA ALA A 30 -17.91 -2.77 12.19
C ALA A 30 -18.83 -3.29 13.29
N HIS A 31 -18.61 -4.52 13.76
CA HIS A 31 -19.36 -5.18 14.82
C HIS A 31 -18.78 -4.98 16.25
N ALA A 32 -17.62 -4.30 16.38
CA ALA A 32 -16.91 -4.08 17.64
C ALA A 32 -17.06 -2.65 18.16
N ASN A 33 -16.79 -2.46 19.46
CA ASN A 33 -16.56 -1.15 20.04
C ASN A 33 -15.11 -0.74 19.77
N VAL A 34 -14.88 0.29 18.98
CA VAL A 34 -13.54 0.66 18.51
C VAL A 34 -13.08 1.96 19.13
N ALA A 35 -11.95 1.92 19.82
CA ALA A 35 -11.17 3.09 20.20
C ALA A 35 -10.10 3.35 19.12
N LEU A 36 -10.25 4.39 18.33
CA LEU A 36 -9.26 4.80 17.34
C LEU A 36 -8.31 5.84 17.95
N VAL A 37 -7.04 5.50 18.03
CA VAL A 37 -5.95 6.42 18.43
C VAL A 37 -5.14 6.77 17.19
N ALA A 38 -5.09 8.04 16.84
CA ALA A 38 -4.33 8.55 15.71
C ALA A 38 -3.96 10.04 15.93
N PRO A 39 -3.01 10.61 15.16
CA PRO A 39 -2.81 12.05 15.11
C PRO A 39 -4.13 12.80 14.82
N PRO A 40 -4.30 14.03 15.36
CA PRO A 40 -5.53 14.78 15.13
C PRO A 40 -5.73 15.11 13.63
N PRO A 41 -7.00 15.23 13.18
CA PRO A 41 -7.30 15.61 11.82
C PRO A 41 -6.75 17.01 11.50
N ARG A 42 -6.37 17.21 10.24
CA ARG A 42 -6.03 18.55 9.73
C ARG A 42 -7.32 19.33 9.44
N LYS A 43 -7.21 20.67 9.33
CA LYS A 43 -8.35 21.52 8.96
C LYS A 43 -9.06 20.98 7.71
N GLY A 44 -10.37 20.80 7.79
CA GLY A 44 -11.19 20.26 6.70
C GLY A 44 -11.30 18.73 6.63
N GLN A 45 -10.56 17.98 7.44
CA GLN A 45 -10.73 16.52 7.54
C GLN A 45 -11.82 16.18 8.56
N GLN A 46 -12.66 15.23 8.23
CA GLN A 46 -13.73 14.73 9.10
C GLN A 46 -13.54 13.24 9.40
N ILE A 47 -14.07 12.79 10.51
CA ILE A 47 -14.13 11.36 10.85
C ILE A 47 -15.12 10.72 9.89
N GLY A 48 -14.65 9.74 9.13
CA GLY A 48 -15.49 8.95 8.23
C GLY A 48 -16.35 7.94 9.00
N THR A 49 -17.30 7.36 8.30
CA THR A 49 -18.11 6.25 8.79
C THR A 49 -17.30 4.95 8.76
N GLY A 50 -17.37 4.17 9.81
CA GLY A 50 -16.71 2.87 9.92
C GLY A 50 -17.49 1.97 10.86
N SER A 51 -17.09 1.85 12.11
CA SER A 51 -17.82 1.11 13.16
C SER A 51 -18.98 1.94 13.72
N ARG A 52 -20.10 1.28 14.06
CA ARG A 52 -21.25 1.91 14.75
C ARG A 52 -20.88 2.51 16.10
N ALA A 53 -19.83 2.03 16.75
CA ALA A 53 -19.36 2.45 18.06
C ALA A 53 -17.89 2.92 18.02
N LEU A 54 -17.53 3.72 17.01
CA LEU A 54 -16.20 4.30 16.87
C LEU A 54 -16.05 5.54 17.77
N ARG A 55 -15.05 5.52 18.65
CA ARG A 55 -14.62 6.71 19.42
C ARG A 55 -13.18 7.06 19.05
N PHE A 56 -12.95 8.35 18.78
CA PHE A 56 -11.64 8.85 18.35
C PHE A 56 -10.90 9.54 19.51
N TYR A 57 -9.65 9.16 19.72
CA TYR A 57 -8.75 9.68 20.74
C TYR A 57 -7.50 10.26 20.07
N PRO A 58 -7.38 11.59 19.99
CA PRO A 58 -6.28 12.21 19.29
C PRO A 58 -4.97 12.07 20.05
N ALA A 59 -3.97 11.44 19.47
CA ALA A 59 -2.58 11.50 19.91
C ALA A 59 -2.00 12.87 19.51
N ARG A 60 -1.95 13.83 20.44
CA ARG A 60 -1.47 15.18 20.16
C ARG A 60 0.06 15.24 20.17
N ARG A 61 0.63 16.19 19.42
CA ARG A 61 2.07 16.44 19.48
C ARG A 61 2.48 16.99 20.84
N SER A 62 3.61 16.51 21.36
CA SER A 62 4.21 16.95 22.63
C SER A 62 5.72 17.07 22.45
N ILE A 63 6.27 18.21 22.84
CA ILE A 63 7.73 18.46 22.80
C ILE A 63 8.44 17.51 23.78
N ALA A 64 7.86 17.28 24.95
CA ALA A 64 8.44 16.37 25.95
C ALA A 64 8.55 14.94 25.40
N HIS A 65 7.51 14.41 24.74
CA HIS A 65 7.55 13.10 24.09
C HIS A 65 8.58 13.05 22.96
N GLY A 66 8.72 14.14 22.19
CA GLY A 66 9.75 14.23 21.15
C GLY A 66 11.16 14.15 21.71
N ALA A 67 11.45 14.86 22.82
CA ALA A 67 12.76 14.81 23.47
C ALA A 67 13.06 13.43 24.06
N GLN A 68 12.10 12.82 24.76
CA GLN A 68 12.22 11.46 25.30
C GLN A 68 12.45 10.43 24.21
N ALA A 69 11.79 10.59 23.06
CA ALA A 69 11.93 9.70 21.91
C ALA A 69 13.33 9.73 21.30
N ILE A 70 13.99 10.90 21.24
CA ILE A 70 15.37 11.00 20.77
C ILE A 70 16.30 10.21 21.70
N VAL A 71 16.16 10.38 23.01
CA VAL A 71 16.95 9.62 24.01
C VAL A 71 16.71 8.12 23.87
N ARG A 72 15.46 7.71 23.77
CA ARG A 72 15.09 6.30 23.59
C ARG A 72 15.62 5.72 22.29
N MET A 73 15.55 6.46 21.19
CA MET A 73 16.09 6.03 19.89
C MET A 73 17.60 5.77 19.95
N LEU A 74 18.36 6.62 20.64
CA LEU A 74 19.79 6.44 20.82
C LEU A 74 20.13 5.22 21.69
N ARG A 75 19.34 4.98 22.75
CA ARG A 75 19.54 3.85 23.67
C ARG A 75 19.13 2.51 23.06
N GLU A 76 18.01 2.46 22.35
CA GLU A 76 17.41 1.25 21.80
C GLU A 76 17.76 1.03 20.32
N SER A 77 18.53 1.94 19.72
CA SER A 77 18.90 1.88 18.28
C SER A 77 17.70 1.74 17.35
N LEU A 78 16.60 2.45 17.64
CA LEU A 78 15.38 2.39 16.85
C LEU A 78 15.57 2.93 15.39
N PRO A 79 14.79 2.46 14.42
CA PRO A 79 14.82 2.99 13.06
C PRO A 79 14.48 4.48 12.97
N TRP A 80 15.12 5.20 12.06
CA TRP A 80 14.85 6.64 11.88
C TRP A 80 13.41 6.94 11.52
N GLN A 81 12.75 6.04 10.80
CA GLN A 81 11.34 6.20 10.44
C GLN A 81 10.42 6.23 11.66
N SER A 82 10.81 5.61 12.77
CA SER A 82 10.05 5.65 14.03
C SER A 82 9.99 7.06 14.63
N LEU A 83 10.99 7.94 14.32
CA LEU A 83 10.97 9.33 14.74
C LEU A 83 9.78 10.13 14.17
N LEU A 84 9.26 9.74 13.03
CA LEU A 84 8.09 10.41 12.44
C LEU A 84 6.84 10.29 13.32
N SER A 85 6.76 9.21 14.12
CA SER A 85 5.67 8.93 15.05
C SER A 85 6.01 9.28 16.51
N ALA A 86 7.27 9.54 16.79
CA ALA A 86 7.80 9.82 18.14
C ALA A 86 7.17 11.04 18.86
N PRO A 87 6.92 12.18 18.19
CA PRO A 87 6.44 13.40 18.87
C PRO A 87 5.00 13.32 19.36
N TYR A 88 4.31 12.20 19.17
CA TYR A 88 2.91 12.07 19.55
C TYR A 88 2.76 11.42 20.93
N ALA A 89 1.82 11.91 21.72
CA ALA A 89 1.48 11.41 23.06
C ALA A 89 0.57 10.16 22.96
N TRP A 90 1.13 9.07 22.43
CA TRP A 90 0.39 7.80 22.24
C TRP A 90 -0.10 7.23 23.56
N SER A 91 0.75 7.18 24.56
CA SER A 91 0.43 6.68 25.91
C SER A 91 -0.74 7.40 26.54
N ASP A 92 -0.80 8.73 26.42
CA ASP A 92 -1.85 9.54 27.03
C ASP A 92 -3.21 9.33 26.34
N ALA A 93 -3.18 9.23 24.98
CA ALA A 93 -4.37 8.95 24.21
C ALA A 93 -4.91 7.53 24.50
N ILE A 94 -4.03 6.53 24.60
CA ILE A 94 -4.38 5.16 24.96
C ILE A 94 -4.91 5.08 26.39
N ALA A 95 -4.27 5.79 27.36
CA ALA A 95 -4.74 5.83 28.74
C ALA A 95 -6.13 6.47 28.84
N THR A 96 -6.42 7.49 28.02
CA THR A 96 -7.74 8.11 27.96
C THR A 96 -8.77 7.12 27.37
N ALA A 97 -8.44 6.45 26.28
CA ALA A 97 -9.32 5.42 25.69
C ALA A 97 -9.58 4.28 26.68
N ARG A 98 -8.56 3.85 27.45
CA ARG A 98 -8.70 2.80 28.46
C ARG A 98 -9.64 3.20 29.60
N ARG A 99 -9.68 4.48 30.00
CA ARG A 99 -10.64 4.95 31.02
C ARG A 99 -12.09 4.80 30.55
N ASP A 100 -12.33 5.00 29.26
CA ASP A 100 -13.68 4.93 28.71
C ASP A 100 -14.13 3.50 28.36
N PHE A 101 -13.18 2.63 27.97
CA PHE A 101 -13.45 1.27 27.51
C PHE A 101 -13.17 0.18 28.56
N GLY A 102 -12.40 0.48 29.60
CA GLY A 102 -11.85 -0.51 30.54
C GLY A 102 -10.64 -1.23 29.92
N SER A 103 -10.78 -2.51 29.62
CA SER A 103 -9.78 -3.33 28.93
C SER A 103 -10.06 -3.41 27.44
N PHE A 104 -9.01 -3.69 26.67
CA PHE A 104 -9.13 -4.03 25.26
C PHE A 104 -8.92 -5.55 25.09
N ASP A 105 -9.82 -6.18 24.33
CA ASP A 105 -9.71 -7.58 23.95
C ASP A 105 -8.66 -7.76 22.86
N VAL A 106 -8.58 -6.80 21.95
CA VAL A 106 -7.62 -6.78 20.83
C VAL A 106 -7.03 -5.39 20.66
N THR A 107 -5.74 -5.34 20.33
CA THR A 107 -5.05 -4.12 19.90
C THR A 107 -4.46 -4.32 18.52
N VAL A 108 -4.86 -3.48 17.58
CA VAL A 108 -4.32 -3.43 16.22
C VAL A 108 -3.43 -2.19 16.07
N VAL A 109 -2.17 -2.39 15.74
CA VAL A 109 -1.22 -1.30 15.45
C VAL A 109 -0.92 -1.28 13.95
N VAL A 110 -1.25 -0.20 13.28
CA VAL A 110 -1.04 -0.06 11.83
C VAL A 110 0.24 0.71 11.57
N LEU A 111 1.16 0.09 10.87
CA LEU A 111 2.53 0.44 10.54
C LEU A 111 3.56 0.19 11.65
N SER A 112 4.62 -0.53 11.28
CA SER A 112 5.77 -0.89 12.14
C SER A 112 6.44 0.32 12.80
N ARG A 113 6.43 1.49 12.16
CA ARG A 113 7.04 2.73 12.72
C ARG A 113 6.38 3.24 13.99
N VAL A 114 5.11 2.87 14.25
CA VAL A 114 4.38 3.27 15.46
C VAL A 114 4.60 2.28 16.59
N ALA A 115 4.80 1.01 16.26
CA ALA A 115 4.90 -0.10 17.21
C ALA A 115 5.85 0.15 18.39
N PRO A 116 7.06 0.75 18.23
CA PRO A 116 7.95 1.02 19.37
C PRO A 116 7.38 1.97 20.41
N TRP A 117 6.40 2.80 20.05
CA TRP A 117 5.80 3.80 20.95
C TRP A 117 4.56 3.27 21.68
N ILE A 118 4.09 2.07 21.33
CA ILE A 118 2.90 1.47 21.92
C ILE A 118 3.34 0.44 22.97
N GLY A 119 3.10 0.76 24.22
CA GLY A 119 3.36 -0.15 25.32
C GLY A 119 2.40 -1.35 25.36
N ALA A 120 2.48 -2.14 26.43
CA ALA A 120 1.55 -3.25 26.64
C ALA A 120 0.11 -2.72 26.81
N THR A 121 -0.79 -3.26 25.99
CA THR A 121 -2.21 -2.85 25.97
C THR A 121 -3.16 -3.87 26.57
N GLY A 122 -2.69 -5.11 26.79
CA GLY A 122 -3.51 -6.27 27.15
C GLY A 122 -4.23 -6.86 25.94
N GLY A 123 -4.79 -8.06 26.10
CA GLY A 123 -5.46 -8.79 25.03
C GLY A 123 -4.54 -9.19 23.87
N THR A 124 -5.14 -9.68 22.79
CA THR A 124 -4.41 -10.07 21.58
C THR A 124 -3.82 -8.82 20.88
N ARG A 125 -2.54 -8.88 20.53
CA ARG A 125 -1.83 -7.79 19.88
C ARG A 125 -1.52 -8.13 18.42
N ILE A 126 -2.02 -7.32 17.51
CA ILE A 126 -1.84 -7.47 16.07
C ILE A 126 -1.02 -6.27 15.57
N LEU A 127 0.11 -6.55 14.94
CA LEU A 127 0.86 -5.56 14.17
C LEU A 127 0.52 -5.72 12.70
N ASP A 128 -0.13 -4.75 12.12
CA ASP A 128 -0.27 -4.66 10.67
C ASP A 128 0.89 -3.81 10.12
N ALA A 129 1.96 -4.49 9.76
CA ALA A 129 3.18 -3.85 9.27
C ALA A 129 2.96 -3.21 7.89
N ILE A 130 2.03 -3.73 7.10
CA ILE A 130 1.77 -3.40 5.69
C ILE A 130 2.92 -3.91 4.81
N ASP A 131 4.10 -3.29 4.97
CA ASP A 131 5.34 -3.61 4.24
C ASP A 131 6.46 -3.89 5.23
N SER A 132 7.45 -4.71 4.86
CA SER A 132 8.68 -4.83 5.63
C SER A 132 9.54 -3.56 5.48
N LEU A 133 9.74 -2.85 6.58
CA LEU A 133 10.63 -1.69 6.61
C LEU A 133 12.08 -2.08 6.36
N ALA A 134 12.52 -3.24 6.87
CA ALA A 134 13.88 -3.74 6.67
C ALA A 134 14.15 -3.96 5.18
N ARG A 135 13.22 -4.57 4.46
CA ARG A 135 13.32 -4.78 3.02
C ARG A 135 13.34 -3.47 2.24
N ASN A 136 12.47 -2.53 2.60
CA ASN A 136 12.46 -1.20 2.00
C ASN A 136 13.79 -0.46 2.17
N VAL A 137 14.38 -0.54 3.36
CA VAL A 137 15.68 0.07 3.66
C VAL A 137 16.82 -0.67 2.95
N HIS A 138 16.76 -2.00 2.84
CA HIS A 138 17.70 -2.81 2.07
C HIS A 138 17.77 -2.37 0.60
N GLU A 139 16.62 -2.22 -0.05
CA GLU A 139 16.55 -1.75 -1.44
C GLU A 139 17.14 -0.34 -1.62
N ARG A 140 16.85 0.56 -0.66
CA ARG A 140 17.44 1.91 -0.65
C ARG A 140 18.96 1.87 -0.45
N ALA A 141 19.46 0.98 0.41
CA ALA A 141 20.89 0.80 0.62
C ALA A 141 21.61 0.30 -0.65
N ARG A 142 20.96 -0.54 -1.43
CA ARG A 142 21.48 -1.01 -2.73
C ARG A 142 21.51 0.08 -3.79
N ALA A 143 20.47 0.90 -3.84
CA ALA A 143 20.35 2.03 -4.79
C ALA A 143 21.14 3.28 -4.37
N ALA A 144 21.64 3.33 -3.13
CA ALA A 144 22.33 4.49 -2.58
C ALA A 144 23.71 4.70 -3.19
N SER A 145 24.12 5.96 -3.32
CA SER A 145 25.48 6.34 -3.73
C SER A 145 26.53 5.78 -2.76
N PRO A 146 27.78 5.54 -3.21
CA PRO A 146 28.85 5.08 -2.34
C PRO A 146 29.03 5.93 -1.07
N LEU A 147 28.82 7.24 -1.15
CA LEU A 147 28.98 8.20 -0.05
C LEU A 147 27.92 8.01 1.06
N THR A 148 26.70 7.58 0.71
CA THR A 148 25.58 7.45 1.65
C THR A 148 25.23 6.00 1.99
N ARG A 149 25.79 5.02 1.27
CA ARG A 149 25.47 3.60 1.41
C ARG A 149 25.71 3.06 2.83
N TRP A 150 26.74 3.55 3.51
CA TRP A 150 27.05 3.12 4.88
C TRP A 150 25.95 3.56 5.89
N LEU A 151 25.34 4.74 5.69
CA LEU A 151 24.21 5.21 6.51
C LEU A 151 23.00 4.29 6.33
N TRP A 152 22.67 3.97 5.07
CA TRP A 152 21.54 3.07 4.77
C TRP A 152 21.76 1.64 5.27
N ARG A 153 23.01 1.13 5.23
CA ARG A 153 23.34 -0.17 5.83
C ARG A 153 23.24 -0.16 7.36
N ALA A 154 23.55 0.94 8.01
CA ALA A 154 23.35 1.08 9.45
C ALA A 154 21.86 1.09 9.80
N GLU A 155 21.04 1.80 9.01
CA GLU A 155 19.59 1.83 9.17
C GLU A 155 18.95 0.46 8.89
N GLU A 156 19.41 -0.26 7.89
CA GLU A 156 18.98 -1.62 7.58
C GLU A 156 19.12 -2.54 8.79
N ARG A 157 20.28 -2.52 9.44
CA ARG A 157 20.52 -3.32 10.66
C ARG A 157 19.60 -2.92 11.81
N ARG A 158 19.33 -1.62 12.00
CA ARG A 158 18.40 -1.14 13.03
C ARG A 158 16.98 -1.60 12.75
N THR A 159 16.57 -1.49 11.51
CA THR A 159 15.20 -1.86 11.08
C THR A 159 14.99 -3.37 11.20
N ALA A 160 15.96 -4.19 10.77
CA ALA A 160 15.88 -5.64 10.91
C ALA A 160 15.78 -6.08 12.38
N ARG A 161 16.57 -5.47 13.29
CA ARG A 161 16.48 -5.74 14.73
C ARG A 161 15.13 -5.32 15.30
N ALA A 162 14.61 -4.16 14.89
CA ALA A 162 13.30 -3.71 15.33
C ALA A 162 12.18 -4.66 14.89
N GLU A 163 12.19 -5.13 13.64
CA GLU A 163 11.22 -6.13 13.16
C GLU A 163 11.32 -7.43 13.95
N GLN A 164 12.53 -7.94 14.20
CA GLN A 164 12.72 -9.13 15.03
C GLN A 164 12.19 -8.95 16.46
N THR A 165 12.34 -7.76 17.04
CA THR A 165 11.77 -7.46 18.38
C THR A 165 10.24 -7.44 18.32
N MET A 166 9.66 -6.98 17.21
CA MET A 166 8.20 -6.98 17.03
C MET A 166 7.63 -8.39 16.88
N GLU A 167 8.39 -9.34 16.29
CA GLU A 167 7.98 -10.75 16.19
C GLU A 167 7.71 -11.39 17.56
N THR A 168 8.41 -10.97 18.59
CA THR A 168 8.19 -11.45 19.97
C THR A 168 7.20 -10.62 20.77
N ALA A 169 6.88 -9.42 20.32
CA ALA A 169 6.02 -8.47 21.03
C ALA A 169 4.56 -8.49 20.59
N TYR A 170 4.26 -9.10 19.44
CA TYR A 170 2.92 -9.19 18.88
C TYR A 170 2.54 -10.64 18.63
N ASP A 171 1.29 -10.98 18.89
CA ASP A 171 0.75 -12.33 18.65
C ASP A 171 0.58 -12.63 17.16
N HIS A 172 0.29 -11.59 16.36
CA HIS A 172 0.17 -11.68 14.92
C HIS A 172 0.85 -10.49 14.25
N ILE A 173 1.58 -10.77 13.16
CA ILE A 173 2.15 -9.73 12.28
C ILE A 173 1.59 -9.93 10.88
N LEU A 174 1.03 -8.85 10.31
CA LEU A 174 0.42 -8.87 8.99
C LEU A 174 1.23 -8.04 8.00
N TYR A 175 1.31 -8.58 6.80
CA TYR A 175 1.85 -7.91 5.61
C TYR A 175 0.79 -7.92 4.52
N VAL A 176 0.93 -7.08 3.51
CA VAL A 176 -0.02 -7.06 2.37
C VAL A 176 0.33 -8.10 1.32
N SER A 177 1.50 -8.73 1.39
CA SER A 177 2.05 -9.62 0.37
C SER A 177 2.89 -10.73 1.00
N ASP A 178 2.80 -11.95 0.45
CA ASP A 178 3.54 -13.13 0.92
C ASP A 178 5.06 -12.96 0.79
N ASP A 179 5.52 -12.25 -0.22
CA ASP A 179 6.95 -12.02 -0.43
C ASP A 179 7.59 -11.09 0.61
N GLU A 180 6.80 -10.47 1.46
CA GLU A 180 7.24 -9.62 2.58
C GLU A 180 7.11 -10.27 3.95
N THR A 181 6.42 -11.41 4.05
CA THR A 181 6.29 -12.13 5.30
C THR A 181 7.63 -12.67 5.77
N GLY A 182 7.95 -12.46 7.06
CA GLY A 182 9.01 -13.20 7.73
C GLY A 182 8.53 -14.58 8.18
N ALA A 183 9.32 -15.25 9.04
CA ALA A 183 8.99 -16.60 9.53
C ALA A 183 7.65 -16.69 10.28
N HIS A 184 7.17 -15.61 10.86
CA HIS A 184 5.97 -15.54 11.72
C HIS A 184 4.90 -14.58 11.19
N GLY A 185 5.06 -14.04 9.99
CA GLY A 185 4.11 -13.11 9.38
C GLY A 185 3.04 -13.83 8.56
N MET A 186 1.89 -13.16 8.41
CA MET A 186 0.80 -13.58 7.53
C MET A 186 0.54 -12.52 6.46
N ALA A 187 0.30 -12.94 5.23
CA ALA A 187 -0.14 -12.03 4.18
C ALA A 187 -1.65 -11.90 4.15
N ILE A 188 -2.12 -10.66 4.24
CA ILE A 188 -3.53 -10.31 3.99
C ILE A 188 -3.54 -9.07 3.10
N SER A 189 -3.89 -9.27 1.84
CA SER A 189 -4.03 -8.21 0.83
C SER A 189 -4.93 -7.06 1.30
N ASN A 190 -4.73 -5.86 0.76
CA ASN A 190 -5.69 -4.77 0.92
C ASN A 190 -7.03 -5.05 0.25
N GLY A 191 -7.03 -5.94 -0.72
CA GLY A 191 -8.18 -6.24 -1.53
C GLY A 191 -8.61 -5.09 -2.43
N VAL A 192 -9.35 -5.42 -3.46
CA VAL A 192 -9.93 -4.46 -4.39
C VAL A 192 -11.46 -4.54 -4.33
N GLN A 193 -12.12 -3.39 -4.47
CA GLN A 193 -13.57 -3.35 -4.53
C GLN A 193 -14.05 -3.92 -5.87
N ILE A 194 -14.82 -5.01 -5.82
CA ILE A 194 -15.36 -5.64 -7.02
C ILE A 194 -16.58 -4.85 -7.50
N ARG A 195 -16.56 -4.50 -8.79
CA ARG A 195 -17.65 -3.79 -9.46
C ARG A 195 -18.12 -4.62 -10.66
N PRO A 196 -19.40 -4.57 -11.06
CA PRO A 196 -19.86 -5.21 -12.30
C PRO A 196 -19.07 -4.71 -13.50
N LEU A 197 -18.69 -5.60 -14.43
CA LEU A 197 -18.12 -5.18 -15.70
C LEU A 197 -19.25 -4.63 -16.60
N ASP A 198 -18.94 -3.58 -17.31
CA ASP A 198 -19.78 -3.09 -18.40
C ASP A 198 -19.22 -3.57 -19.75
N GLU A 199 -20.08 -3.63 -20.77
CA GLU A 199 -19.71 -4.06 -22.11
C GLU A 199 -19.37 -2.90 -23.06
N ARG A 200 -19.24 -1.69 -22.51
CA ARG A 200 -18.93 -0.51 -23.31
C ARG A 200 -17.56 -0.64 -24.01
N PRO A 201 -17.39 -0.05 -25.19
CA PRO A 201 -16.08 0.06 -25.81
C PRO A 201 -15.09 0.79 -24.89
N ARG A 202 -13.86 0.33 -24.82
CA ARG A 202 -12.79 0.95 -24.03
C ARG A 202 -12.09 2.03 -24.85
N GLY A 203 -11.87 3.19 -24.23
CA GLY A 203 -11.31 4.36 -24.90
C GLY A 203 -9.81 4.30 -25.16
N TYR A 204 -9.08 3.44 -24.40
CA TYR A 204 -7.62 3.34 -24.51
C TYR A 204 -7.18 1.90 -24.75
N ASP A 205 -6.26 1.72 -25.68
CA ASP A 205 -5.60 0.43 -25.90
C ASP A 205 -4.73 0.09 -24.70
N PHE A 206 -3.96 1.07 -24.20
CA PHE A 206 -2.98 0.87 -23.13
C PHE A 206 -3.14 1.87 -22.00
N GLY A 207 -2.80 1.45 -20.77
CA GLY A 207 -2.84 2.34 -19.64
C GLY A 207 -1.80 2.01 -18.54
N PHE A 208 -1.37 3.05 -17.87
CA PHE A 208 -0.58 3.00 -16.64
C PHE A 208 -1.10 4.03 -15.64
N TRP A 209 -1.17 3.66 -14.36
CA TRP A 209 -1.66 4.57 -13.33
C TRP A 209 -0.95 4.41 -12.00
N GLY A 210 -1.08 5.45 -11.15
CA GLY A 210 -0.54 5.49 -9.80
C GLY A 210 -0.10 6.89 -9.39
N ARG A 211 0.36 7.07 -8.16
CA ARG A 211 0.90 8.36 -7.73
C ARG A 211 2.20 8.66 -8.46
N LEU A 212 2.15 9.60 -9.42
CA LEU A 212 3.23 9.87 -10.37
C LEU A 212 4.44 10.60 -9.76
N ALA A 213 4.32 11.15 -8.53
CA ALA A 213 5.45 11.64 -7.76
C ALA A 213 6.18 10.55 -6.96
N TYR A 214 5.63 9.34 -6.85
CA TYR A 214 6.31 8.23 -6.22
C TYR A 214 7.39 7.69 -7.16
N PHE A 215 8.63 7.58 -6.68
CA PHE A 215 9.80 7.34 -7.53
C PHE A 215 9.66 6.13 -8.48
N ALA A 216 9.09 5.01 -7.99
CA ALA A 216 8.91 3.82 -8.81
C ALA A 216 7.88 4.02 -9.95
N ASN A 217 6.83 4.81 -9.68
CA ASN A 217 5.83 5.14 -10.70
C ASN A 217 6.34 6.20 -11.67
N ALA A 218 7.15 7.15 -11.20
CA ALA A 218 7.79 8.16 -12.05
C ALA A 218 8.75 7.49 -13.04
N ASP A 219 9.60 6.59 -12.55
CA ASP A 219 10.53 5.80 -13.36
C ASP A 219 9.79 4.96 -14.41
N ALA A 220 8.75 4.24 -14.02
CA ALA A 220 7.94 3.45 -14.95
C ALA A 220 7.26 4.31 -16.01
N ALA A 221 6.69 5.46 -15.63
CA ALA A 221 6.05 6.39 -16.55
C ALA A 221 7.06 7.03 -17.52
N GLU A 222 8.26 7.38 -17.05
CA GLU A 222 9.34 7.87 -17.92
C GLU A 222 9.77 6.79 -18.91
N TRP A 223 9.95 5.56 -18.47
CA TRP A 223 10.31 4.44 -19.34
C TRP A 223 9.22 4.15 -20.38
N ILE A 224 7.94 4.22 -19.99
CA ILE A 224 6.83 4.13 -20.96
C ILE A 224 6.99 5.19 -22.04
N VAL A 225 7.17 6.46 -21.66
CA VAL A 225 7.21 7.57 -22.60
C VAL A 225 8.46 7.53 -23.49
N GLU A 226 9.61 7.16 -22.94
CA GLU A 226 10.90 7.29 -23.62
C GLU A 226 11.22 6.07 -24.51
N GLU A 227 10.77 4.86 -24.14
CA GLU A 227 11.16 3.63 -24.86
C GLU A 227 9.98 2.75 -25.24
N ILE A 228 9.06 2.42 -24.30
CA ILE A 228 8.00 1.44 -24.54
C ILE A 228 6.98 1.97 -25.56
N TRP A 229 6.53 3.20 -25.38
CA TRP A 229 5.54 3.82 -26.26
C TRP A 229 6.02 4.01 -27.69
N PRO A 230 7.24 4.50 -27.96
CA PRO A 230 7.78 4.51 -29.32
C PRO A 230 7.81 3.12 -29.97
N ALA A 231 8.19 2.07 -29.20
CA ALA A 231 8.20 0.70 -29.68
C ALA A 231 6.78 0.19 -30.00
N ILE A 232 5.79 0.50 -29.18
CA ILE A 232 4.37 0.19 -29.46
C ILE A 232 3.91 0.87 -30.75
N ARG A 233 4.21 2.17 -30.91
CA ARG A 233 3.80 2.97 -32.07
C ARG A 233 4.44 2.50 -33.38
N THR A 234 5.58 1.84 -33.31
CA THR A 234 6.20 1.18 -34.47
C THR A 234 5.37 -0.02 -34.94
N ILE A 235 4.76 -0.77 -34.00
CA ILE A 235 3.97 -1.97 -34.32
C ILE A 235 2.51 -1.59 -34.65
N LYS A 236 1.93 -0.66 -33.85
CA LYS A 236 0.55 -0.19 -33.96
C LYS A 236 0.53 1.37 -33.97
N PRO A 237 0.61 1.98 -35.18
CA PRO A 237 0.70 3.45 -35.32
C PRO A 237 -0.52 4.23 -34.81
N ASP A 238 -1.70 3.62 -34.80
CA ASP A 238 -2.97 4.17 -34.33
C ASP A 238 -3.26 3.92 -32.84
N ALA A 239 -2.31 3.32 -32.10
CA ALA A 239 -2.48 2.99 -30.69
C ALA A 239 -2.79 4.21 -29.84
N THR A 240 -3.60 4.00 -28.79
CA THR A 240 -3.95 4.99 -27.78
C THR A 240 -3.40 4.60 -26.41
N MET A 241 -2.86 5.58 -25.68
CA MET A 241 -2.25 5.37 -24.35
C MET A 241 -2.71 6.43 -23.35
N VAL A 242 -3.03 5.99 -22.13
CA VAL A 242 -3.28 6.87 -20.98
C VAL A 242 -2.28 6.61 -19.86
N ILE A 243 -1.71 7.69 -19.32
CA ILE A 243 -0.98 7.68 -18.04
C ILE A 243 -1.78 8.51 -17.05
N ALA A 244 -2.04 7.98 -15.85
CA ALA A 244 -2.95 8.64 -14.92
C ALA A 244 -2.46 8.59 -13.47
N GLY A 245 -2.82 9.63 -12.71
CA GLY A 245 -2.57 9.65 -11.27
C GLY A 245 -2.31 11.03 -10.69
N ALA A 246 -2.06 11.05 -9.37
CA ALA A 246 -1.78 12.29 -8.68
C ALA A 246 -0.33 12.75 -8.85
N ASP A 247 -0.12 14.06 -8.69
CA ASP A 247 1.20 14.70 -8.55
C ASP A 247 2.16 14.43 -9.72
N ALA A 248 1.69 14.49 -10.98
CA ALA A 248 2.54 14.30 -12.15
C ALA A 248 3.62 15.42 -12.23
N PRO A 249 4.92 15.05 -12.33
CA PRO A 249 5.98 16.03 -12.52
C PRO A 249 5.84 16.80 -13.83
N ALA A 250 6.25 18.08 -13.86
CA ALA A 250 6.18 18.91 -15.05
C ALA A 250 6.98 18.34 -16.24
N LYS A 251 8.10 17.65 -15.96
CA LYS A 251 8.90 16.94 -16.98
C LYS A 251 8.06 15.86 -17.67
N LEU A 252 7.37 15.02 -16.90
CA LEU A 252 6.52 13.95 -17.42
C LEU A 252 5.35 14.50 -18.22
N ARG A 253 4.68 15.58 -17.76
CA ARG A 253 3.59 16.24 -18.50
C ARG A 253 4.03 16.68 -19.90
N ARG A 254 5.18 17.33 -19.97
CA ARG A 254 5.74 17.80 -21.28
C ARG A 254 6.13 16.63 -22.19
N ALA A 255 6.74 15.59 -21.63
CA ALA A 255 7.18 14.43 -22.39
C ALA A 255 5.98 13.62 -22.94
N ALA A 256 4.98 13.34 -22.11
CA ALA A 256 3.75 12.66 -22.52
C ALA A 256 2.99 13.43 -23.60
N GLY A 257 2.86 14.77 -23.47
CA GLY A 257 2.22 15.59 -24.50
C GLY A 257 2.93 15.53 -25.86
N ARG A 258 4.28 15.58 -25.87
CA ARG A 258 5.05 15.42 -27.11
C ARG A 258 4.93 14.04 -27.73
N ALA A 259 4.77 13.02 -26.91
CA ALA A 259 4.61 11.63 -27.36
C ALA A 259 3.17 11.28 -27.78
N GLY A 260 2.21 12.18 -27.66
CA GLY A 260 0.81 11.95 -27.96
C GLY A 260 0.12 11.01 -26.94
N ILE A 261 0.62 10.94 -25.72
CA ILE A 261 0.05 10.17 -24.61
C ILE A 261 -0.93 11.05 -23.84
N THR A 262 -2.15 10.55 -23.59
CA THR A 262 -3.09 11.21 -22.70
C THR A 262 -2.61 11.12 -21.28
N LEU A 263 -2.37 12.27 -20.63
CA LEU A 263 -1.96 12.31 -19.21
C LEU A 263 -3.05 12.96 -18.36
N LEU A 264 -3.62 12.17 -17.44
CA LEU A 264 -4.67 12.59 -16.52
C LEU A 264 -4.09 12.78 -15.10
N SER A 265 -3.95 14.02 -14.66
CA SER A 265 -3.40 14.32 -13.33
C SER A 265 -3.92 15.68 -12.80
N PRO A 266 -4.70 15.67 -11.70
CA PRO A 266 -5.15 14.50 -10.95
C PRO A 266 -6.20 13.67 -11.72
N VAL A 267 -6.44 12.44 -11.27
CA VAL A 267 -7.55 11.60 -11.69
C VAL A 267 -8.46 11.31 -10.49
N ALA A 268 -9.76 11.38 -10.70
CA ALA A 268 -10.73 11.26 -9.60
C ALA A 268 -10.98 9.80 -9.18
N ASP A 269 -11.03 8.88 -10.15
CA ASP A 269 -11.38 7.47 -9.92
C ASP A 269 -10.51 6.57 -10.81
N ILE A 270 -9.48 5.97 -10.23
CA ILE A 270 -8.58 5.02 -10.92
C ILE A 270 -9.32 3.75 -11.35
N PRO A 271 -10.14 3.10 -10.51
CA PRO A 271 -10.94 1.96 -10.93
C PRO A 271 -11.83 2.21 -12.15
N MET A 272 -12.43 3.39 -12.25
CA MET A 272 -13.21 3.74 -13.44
C MET A 272 -12.34 3.93 -14.68
N LEU A 273 -11.16 4.54 -14.53
CA LEU A 273 -10.20 4.66 -15.62
C LEU A 273 -9.69 3.30 -16.09
N ALA A 274 -9.35 2.40 -15.16
CA ALA A 274 -8.87 1.06 -15.51
C ALA A 274 -9.86 0.31 -16.41
N ARG A 275 -11.17 0.51 -16.24
CA ARG A 275 -12.23 -0.07 -17.07
C ARG A 275 -12.27 0.48 -18.50
N ASP A 276 -11.66 1.64 -18.69
CA ASP A 276 -11.55 2.27 -20.02
C ASP A 276 -10.27 1.86 -20.76
N VAL A 277 -9.44 0.99 -20.14
CA VAL A 277 -8.17 0.48 -20.67
C VAL A 277 -8.29 -0.98 -21.06
N ARG A 278 -7.75 -1.37 -22.24
CA ARG A 278 -7.72 -2.77 -22.71
C ARG A 278 -6.56 -3.54 -22.09
N VAL A 279 -5.37 -2.96 -22.10
CA VAL A 279 -4.14 -3.59 -21.60
C VAL A 279 -3.46 -2.66 -20.59
N ALA A 280 -3.27 -3.13 -19.38
CA ALA A 280 -2.47 -2.45 -18.37
C ALA A 280 -0.98 -2.78 -18.56
N ILE A 281 -0.13 -1.78 -18.69
CA ILE A 281 1.32 -1.93 -18.77
C ILE A 281 1.94 -1.56 -17.44
N LEU A 282 2.52 -2.53 -16.74
CA LEU A 282 3.07 -2.38 -15.38
C LEU A 282 4.60 -2.57 -15.37
N PRO A 283 5.38 -1.66 -15.99
CA PRO A 283 6.82 -1.84 -16.21
C PRO A 283 7.61 -1.34 -14.98
N LEU A 284 7.28 -1.86 -13.80
CA LEU A 284 7.94 -1.44 -12.56
C LEU A 284 9.31 -2.06 -12.44
N ARG A 285 10.35 -1.25 -12.28
CA ARG A 285 11.74 -1.68 -12.00
C ARG A 285 12.08 -1.59 -10.52
N TYR A 286 11.28 -0.83 -9.77
CA TYR A 286 11.43 -0.56 -8.33
C TYR A 286 10.09 -0.68 -7.60
N GLY A 287 10.15 -0.75 -6.29
CA GLY A 287 8.99 -0.73 -5.40
C GLY A 287 8.90 -2.00 -4.53
N SER A 288 8.19 -1.86 -3.43
CA SER A 288 7.85 -2.91 -2.46
C SER A 288 6.36 -2.87 -2.19
N GLY A 289 5.86 -3.80 -1.40
CA GLY A 289 4.46 -3.91 -1.07
C GLY A 289 3.62 -4.53 -2.17
N GLU A 290 2.31 -4.54 -1.96
CA GLU A 290 1.35 -5.13 -2.87
C GLU A 290 1.19 -4.30 -4.16
N SER A 291 1.16 -4.97 -5.30
CA SER A 291 0.88 -4.36 -6.59
C SER A 291 -0.63 -4.08 -6.75
N THR A 292 -1.13 -3.03 -6.11
CA THR A 292 -2.54 -2.63 -6.23
C THR A 292 -2.96 -2.38 -7.68
N LYS A 293 -2.04 -1.94 -8.53
CA LYS A 293 -2.29 -1.77 -9.97
C LYS A 293 -2.64 -3.08 -10.68
N MET A 294 -1.98 -4.18 -10.28
CA MET A 294 -2.29 -5.50 -10.81
C MET A 294 -3.71 -5.92 -10.40
N LEU A 295 -4.09 -5.71 -9.15
CA LEU A 295 -5.44 -6.01 -8.67
C LEU A 295 -6.50 -5.14 -9.35
N GLU A 296 -6.24 -3.84 -9.50
CA GLU A 296 -7.13 -2.90 -10.19
C GLU A 296 -7.30 -3.23 -11.68
N ALA A 297 -6.20 -3.58 -12.36
CA ALA A 297 -6.22 -4.00 -13.76
C ALA A 297 -7.01 -5.30 -13.95
N ALA A 298 -6.76 -6.29 -13.11
CA ALA A 298 -7.44 -7.57 -13.15
C ALA A 298 -8.94 -7.42 -12.82
N GLU A 299 -9.29 -6.63 -11.80
CA GLU A 299 -10.70 -6.33 -11.47
C GLU A 299 -11.41 -5.65 -12.64
N ALA A 300 -10.75 -4.73 -13.32
CA ALA A 300 -11.28 -4.06 -14.50
C ALA A 300 -11.35 -4.95 -15.75
N GLY A 301 -10.82 -6.18 -15.70
CA GLY A 301 -10.75 -7.11 -16.84
C GLY A 301 -9.79 -6.62 -17.93
N CYS A 302 -8.71 -5.92 -17.55
CA CYS A 302 -7.62 -5.62 -18.46
C CYS A 302 -6.76 -6.88 -18.66
N ALA A 303 -6.21 -7.07 -19.85
CA ALA A 303 -5.01 -7.88 -19.98
C ALA A 303 -3.84 -7.15 -19.31
N VAL A 304 -2.85 -7.88 -18.79
CA VAL A 304 -1.71 -7.29 -18.08
C VAL A 304 -0.40 -7.68 -18.74
N VAL A 305 0.43 -6.67 -18.98
CA VAL A 305 1.83 -6.84 -19.41
C VAL A 305 2.70 -6.16 -18.36
N ALA A 306 3.62 -6.89 -17.79
CA ALA A 306 4.39 -6.42 -16.65
C ALA A 306 5.84 -6.91 -16.65
N THR A 307 6.69 -6.23 -15.92
CA THR A 307 7.96 -6.82 -15.48
C THR A 307 7.71 -7.82 -14.34
N SER A 308 8.61 -8.76 -14.15
CA SER A 308 8.57 -9.69 -13.00
C SER A 308 8.48 -8.92 -11.67
N ARG A 309 9.09 -7.73 -11.60
CA ARG A 309 8.99 -6.84 -10.45
C ARG A 309 7.58 -6.30 -10.22
N GLY A 310 6.86 -5.99 -11.28
CA GLY A 310 5.52 -5.40 -11.23
C GLY A 310 4.45 -6.33 -10.66
N VAL A 311 4.68 -7.64 -10.70
CA VAL A 311 3.70 -8.68 -10.27
C VAL A 311 4.20 -9.57 -9.14
N ARG A 312 5.44 -9.41 -8.66
CA ARG A 312 6.08 -10.34 -7.72
C ARG A 312 5.31 -10.56 -6.41
N SER A 313 4.54 -9.55 -5.98
CA SER A 313 3.75 -9.61 -4.74
C SER A 313 2.47 -10.44 -4.88
N LEU A 314 2.15 -10.89 -6.07
CA LEU A 314 0.92 -11.59 -6.45
C LEU A 314 1.27 -12.74 -7.41
N PRO A 315 2.03 -13.76 -6.96
CA PRO A 315 2.57 -14.81 -7.84
C PRO A 315 1.47 -15.59 -8.56
N GLU A 316 0.34 -15.85 -7.92
CA GLU A 316 -0.80 -16.55 -8.54
C GLU A 316 -1.38 -15.75 -9.72
N LEU A 317 -1.37 -14.41 -9.65
CA LEU A 317 -1.84 -13.56 -10.74
C LEU A 317 -0.77 -13.35 -11.80
N ALA A 318 0.52 -13.50 -11.45
CA ALA A 318 1.63 -13.33 -12.37
C ALA A 318 1.61 -14.38 -13.51
N GLU A 319 1.08 -15.57 -13.26
CA GLU A 319 0.93 -16.64 -14.27
C GLU A 319 -0.03 -16.24 -15.40
N HIS A 320 -0.92 -15.28 -15.15
CA HIS A 320 -1.87 -14.74 -16.10
C HIS A 320 -1.43 -13.41 -16.73
N ALA A 321 -0.24 -12.93 -16.43
CA ALA A 321 0.33 -11.74 -17.03
C ALA A 321 1.38 -12.09 -18.09
N VAL A 322 1.47 -11.27 -19.12
CA VAL A 322 2.60 -11.34 -20.04
C VAL A 322 3.81 -10.70 -19.38
N LEU A 323 4.83 -11.52 -19.07
CA LEU A 323 6.05 -11.02 -18.43
C LEU A 323 7.09 -10.64 -19.48
N ALA A 324 7.66 -9.43 -19.34
CA ALA A 324 8.69 -8.92 -20.23
C ALA A 324 9.58 -7.88 -19.50
N GLU A 325 10.88 -7.92 -19.74
CA GLU A 325 11.87 -7.12 -19.00
C GLU A 325 12.51 -5.99 -19.82
N ASP A 326 12.24 -5.92 -21.12
CA ASP A 326 12.74 -4.87 -22.01
C ASP A 326 11.60 -4.19 -22.81
N ALA A 327 11.85 -2.98 -23.28
CA ALA A 327 10.83 -2.19 -23.95
C ALA A 327 10.30 -2.85 -25.25
N PRO A 328 11.12 -3.45 -26.12
CA PRO A 328 10.62 -4.16 -27.31
C PRO A 328 9.75 -5.37 -26.98
N ALA A 329 10.10 -6.16 -25.94
CA ALA A 329 9.30 -7.31 -25.51
C ALA A 329 7.97 -6.87 -24.89
N ILE A 330 7.98 -5.84 -24.04
CA ILE A 330 6.76 -5.22 -23.46
C ILE A 330 5.86 -4.73 -24.60
N ALA A 331 6.41 -4.05 -25.62
CA ALA A 331 5.64 -3.53 -26.73
C ALA A 331 4.96 -4.64 -27.54
N ARG A 332 5.69 -5.71 -27.88
CA ARG A 332 5.14 -6.88 -28.60
C ARG A 332 4.04 -7.56 -27.77
N GLY A 333 4.34 -7.83 -26.48
CA GLY A 333 3.37 -8.45 -25.58
C GLY A 333 2.11 -7.62 -25.39
N ALA A 334 2.26 -6.30 -25.28
CA ALA A 334 1.13 -5.38 -25.14
C ALA A 334 0.22 -5.38 -26.39
N VAL A 335 0.80 -5.33 -27.60
CA VAL A 335 0.01 -5.36 -28.84
C VAL A 335 -0.66 -6.71 -29.02
N GLN A 336 -0.01 -7.82 -28.71
CA GLN A 336 -0.60 -9.16 -28.74
C GLN A 336 -1.77 -9.30 -27.76
N ALA A 337 -1.64 -8.74 -26.55
CA ALA A 337 -2.65 -8.80 -25.51
C ALA A 337 -3.94 -8.00 -25.85
N LEU A 338 -3.93 -7.14 -26.86
CA LEU A 338 -5.13 -6.41 -27.31
C LEU A 338 -6.25 -7.33 -27.83
N THR A 339 -5.94 -8.55 -28.26
CA THR A 339 -6.90 -9.49 -28.82
C THR A 339 -7.66 -10.31 -27.79
N GLY A 340 -7.22 -10.27 -26.50
CA GLY A 340 -7.76 -11.08 -25.42
C GLY A 340 -8.40 -10.26 -24.29
N ARG A 341 -9.36 -10.90 -23.58
CA ARG A 341 -9.76 -10.54 -22.21
C ARG A 341 -9.37 -11.71 -21.33
N ASP A 342 -8.59 -11.46 -20.28
CA ASP A 342 -8.31 -12.50 -19.30
C ASP A 342 -9.42 -12.54 -18.25
N THR A 343 -10.41 -13.41 -18.50
CA THR A 343 -11.51 -13.66 -17.56
C THR A 343 -11.05 -14.45 -16.32
N GLU A 344 -9.99 -15.25 -16.46
CA GLU A 344 -9.46 -16.06 -15.37
C GLU A 344 -8.71 -15.19 -14.35
N LEU A 345 -7.88 -14.27 -14.81
CA LEU A 345 -7.20 -13.29 -13.96
C LEU A 345 -8.21 -12.53 -13.08
N ARG A 346 -9.31 -12.07 -13.68
CA ARG A 346 -10.37 -11.41 -12.93
C ARG A 346 -11.07 -12.36 -11.96
N ARG A 347 -11.35 -13.61 -12.35
CA ARG A 347 -11.98 -14.62 -11.48
C ARG A 347 -11.15 -14.84 -10.21
N LEU A 348 -9.84 -14.98 -10.34
CA LEU A 348 -8.93 -15.11 -9.21
C LEU A 348 -8.97 -13.89 -8.27
N VAL A 349 -8.99 -12.68 -8.85
CA VAL A 349 -9.08 -11.46 -8.03
C VAL A 349 -10.42 -11.37 -7.29
N VAL A 350 -11.53 -11.70 -7.93
CA VAL A 350 -12.84 -11.73 -7.28
C VAL A 350 -12.86 -12.73 -6.11
N GLN A 351 -12.27 -13.89 -6.30
CA GLN A 351 -12.27 -14.97 -5.32
C GLN A 351 -11.35 -14.74 -4.13
N HIS A 352 -10.12 -14.26 -4.38
CA HIS A 352 -9.05 -14.25 -3.36
C HIS A 352 -8.65 -12.84 -2.89
N TYR A 353 -8.89 -11.82 -3.72
CA TYR A 353 -8.41 -10.45 -3.51
C TYR A 353 -9.55 -9.41 -3.52
N SER A 354 -10.81 -9.84 -3.36
CA SER A 354 -11.92 -8.91 -3.16
C SER A 354 -11.80 -8.21 -1.80
N ARG A 355 -12.38 -7.01 -1.67
CA ARG A 355 -12.47 -6.30 -0.39
C ARG A 355 -13.20 -7.14 0.65
N GLU A 356 -14.24 -7.83 0.25
CA GLU A 356 -15.04 -8.72 1.10
C GLU A 356 -14.18 -9.85 1.65
N ALA A 357 -13.38 -10.52 0.83
CA ALA A 357 -12.48 -11.58 1.28
C ALA A 357 -11.42 -11.05 2.27
N THR A 358 -10.91 -9.83 2.05
CA THR A 358 -10.00 -9.17 3.00
C THR A 358 -10.67 -8.89 4.34
N LEU A 359 -11.87 -8.33 4.32
CA LEU A 359 -12.62 -8.01 5.54
C LEU A 359 -12.95 -9.28 6.34
N GLU A 360 -13.29 -10.38 5.66
CA GLU A 360 -13.55 -11.67 6.29
C GLU A 360 -12.29 -12.22 6.98
N LYS A 361 -11.14 -12.24 6.30
CA LYS A 361 -9.85 -12.67 6.87
C LYS A 361 -9.48 -11.86 8.11
N LEU A 362 -9.57 -10.53 8.06
CA LEU A 362 -9.27 -9.63 9.18
C LEU A 362 -10.25 -9.83 10.35
N SER A 363 -11.54 -9.98 10.06
CA SER A 363 -12.56 -10.22 11.08
C SER A 363 -12.38 -11.57 11.76
N ALA A 364 -12.00 -12.62 11.02
CA ALA A 364 -11.73 -13.94 11.56
C ALA A 364 -10.52 -13.93 12.50
N LEU A 365 -9.48 -13.17 12.18
CA LEU A 365 -8.28 -13.05 13.00
C LEU A 365 -8.60 -12.44 14.38
N VAL A 366 -9.46 -11.43 14.42
CA VAL A 366 -9.86 -10.75 15.66
C VAL A 366 -10.78 -11.59 16.54
N ARG A 367 -11.54 -12.52 15.93
CA ARG A 367 -12.47 -13.41 16.65
C ARG A 367 -11.79 -14.65 17.26
N ARG A 368 -10.60 -15.01 16.79
CA ARG A 368 -9.84 -16.13 17.35
C ARG A 368 -9.08 -15.65 18.57
N PRO A 369 -9.30 -16.20 19.78
CA PRO A 369 -8.40 -15.93 20.90
C PRO A 369 -6.99 -16.39 20.52
N ALA A 370 -5.98 -15.66 20.98
CA ALA A 370 -4.60 -16.14 20.90
C ALA A 370 -4.52 -17.49 21.64
N ALA A 371 -3.98 -18.50 20.96
CA ALA A 371 -3.83 -19.85 21.51
C ALA A 371 -2.78 -19.88 22.63
#